data_456dfd2b2266486924f60f8e16a0372d
#
_entry.id   456dfd2b2266486924f60f8e16a0372d
#
_cell.length_a   1.000
_cell.length_b   1.000
_cell.length_c   1.000
_cell.angle_alpha   90.00
_cell.angle_beta   90.00
_cell.angle_gamma   90.00
#
_symmetry.space_group_name_H-M   'P 1'
#
loop_
_entity.id
_entity.type
_entity.pdbx_description
1 polymer ?
#
loop_
_entity_poly.entity_id
_entity_poly.type
_entity_poly.pdbx_seq_one_letter_code
_entity_poly.pdbx_strand_id
1 'polypeptide(L)'
;MKKKLYNFKFSRKNIISKNKNSILIGRWILNNNLRLNNNFQIYKYHWIDEKIRLQDFFYIKKIYNRVLKNIIPILNKFNSKKYKVRHWELIIFYFLSSYIFFSFDRWKIINNIKKRYKLNQVEIFTFEKNSMVTHDTEEFLELIKTDKWSDWIVSEIIRFNNLKFFETKKKKIQKKITKNENIYILKLYKYFFPRNENKIF
;
A
#
# COMPACT_ATOMS: atom_id res chain seq x y z
N MET A 1 -21.04 6.30 25.68
CA MET A 1 -19.69 6.87 25.49
C MET A 1 -19.55 7.42 24.07
N LYS A 2 -19.27 8.72 23.88
CA LYS A 2 -18.97 9.28 22.54
C LYS A 2 -17.61 8.72 22.07
N LYS A 3 -17.58 7.93 20.97
CA LYS A 3 -16.34 7.43 20.40
C LYS A 3 -15.48 8.62 19.92
N LYS A 4 -14.25 8.77 20.46
CA LYS A 4 -13.31 9.79 20.01
C LYS A 4 -13.06 9.67 18.51
N LEU A 5 -13.05 10.81 17.80
CA LEU A 5 -12.71 10.91 16.40
C LEU A 5 -11.19 11.02 16.25
N TYR A 6 -10.61 10.24 15.37
CA TYR A 6 -9.17 10.20 15.11
C TYR A 6 -8.85 10.65 13.69
N ASN A 7 -7.77 11.41 13.54
CA ASN A 7 -7.14 11.66 12.25
C ASN A 7 -6.09 10.58 12.00
N PHE A 8 -6.07 10.08 10.79
CA PHE A 8 -5.12 9.05 10.39
C PHE A 8 -3.89 9.71 9.76
N LYS A 9 -2.70 9.35 10.21
CA LYS A 9 -1.43 9.88 9.69
C LYS A 9 -0.47 8.77 9.36
N PHE A 10 0.14 8.84 8.19
CA PHE A 10 1.09 7.87 7.69
C PHE A 10 2.37 8.50 7.11
N SER A 11 2.46 9.85 7.07
CA SER A 11 3.66 10.56 6.63
C SER A 11 4.34 11.29 7.78
N ARG A 12 5.69 11.27 7.78
CA ARG A 12 6.53 12.00 8.76
C ARG A 12 6.31 13.51 8.72
N LYS A 13 5.97 14.08 7.56
CA LYS A 13 5.90 15.53 7.36
C LYS A 13 4.73 16.21 8.08
N ASN A 14 3.68 15.47 8.43
CA ASN A 14 2.42 16.04 8.92
C ASN A 14 2.14 15.77 10.40
N ILE A 15 3.16 15.39 11.19
CA ILE A 15 2.99 15.08 12.63
C ILE A 15 2.74 16.33 13.49
N ILE A 16 2.96 17.53 12.94
CA ILE A 16 3.05 18.79 13.71
C ILE A 16 1.68 19.48 13.98
N SER A 17 0.55 18.93 13.58
CA SER A 17 -0.73 19.57 13.92
C SER A 17 -1.09 19.38 15.39
N LYS A 18 -0.99 20.45 16.16
CA LYS A 18 -0.97 20.50 17.64
C LYS A 18 -2.24 20.02 18.36
N ASN A 19 -3.39 19.87 17.72
CA ASN A 19 -4.67 19.81 18.47
C ASN A 19 -5.65 18.69 18.09
N LYS A 20 -5.22 17.61 17.41
CA LYS A 20 -6.17 16.54 17.04
C LYS A 20 -5.62 15.16 17.38
N ASN A 21 -6.44 14.33 18.02
CA ASN A 21 -6.11 12.93 18.23
C ASN A 21 -5.71 12.29 16.90
N SER A 22 -4.54 11.68 16.84
CA SER A 22 -3.99 11.12 15.62
C SER A 22 -3.56 9.67 15.83
N ILE A 23 -3.77 8.82 14.82
CA ILE A 23 -3.28 7.44 14.80
C ILE A 23 -2.09 7.40 13.84
N LEU A 24 -0.97 6.91 14.34
CA LEU A 24 0.23 6.64 13.55
C LEU A 24 0.26 5.16 13.18
N ILE A 25 0.51 4.85 11.91
CA ILE A 25 0.53 3.46 11.41
C ILE A 25 1.74 2.65 11.90
N GLY A 26 2.77 3.30 12.42
CA GLY A 26 3.92 2.61 12.99
C GLY A 26 4.93 3.57 13.61
N ARG A 27 5.84 3.00 14.40
CA ARG A 27 6.91 3.76 15.08
C ARG A 27 7.90 4.38 14.11
N TRP A 28 8.09 3.81 12.91
CA TRP A 28 9.01 4.35 11.90
C TRP A 28 8.64 5.75 11.40
N ILE A 29 7.39 6.19 11.63
CA ILE A 29 6.96 7.55 11.31
C ILE A 29 7.56 8.58 12.28
N LEU A 30 7.99 8.12 13.46
CA LEU A 30 8.56 8.97 14.49
C LEU A 30 10.07 9.12 14.25
N ASN A 31 10.55 10.36 14.11
CA ASN A 31 11.97 10.63 14.27
C ASN A 31 12.33 10.55 15.76
N ASN A 32 13.55 10.11 16.08
CA ASN A 32 14.05 9.98 17.45
C ASN A 32 13.92 11.27 18.29
N ASN A 33 13.72 12.42 17.64
CA ASN A 33 13.63 13.74 18.28
C ASN A 33 12.19 14.24 18.49
N LEU A 34 11.17 13.47 18.07
CA LEU A 34 9.79 13.87 18.28
C LEU A 34 9.32 13.38 19.66
N ARG A 35 9.22 14.32 20.61
CA ARG A 35 8.50 14.08 21.86
C ARG A 35 7.02 13.86 21.51
N LEU A 36 6.53 12.65 21.81
CA LEU A 36 5.12 12.31 21.65
C LEU A 36 4.31 13.14 22.65
N ASN A 37 3.53 14.07 22.17
CA ASN A 37 2.45 14.65 22.96
C ASN A 37 1.37 13.57 23.17
N ASN A 38 0.67 13.62 24.31
CA ASN A 38 -0.36 12.62 24.73
C ASN A 38 -1.53 12.41 23.75
N ASN A 39 -1.51 13.07 22.60
CA ASN A 39 -2.59 13.03 21.60
C ASN A 39 -2.34 12.06 20.45
N PHE A 40 -1.24 11.29 20.49
CA PHE A 40 -0.95 10.30 19.47
C PHE A 40 -1.18 8.88 19.99
N GLN A 41 -1.78 8.04 19.16
CA GLN A 41 -1.88 6.62 19.39
C GLN A 41 -1.12 5.89 18.29
N ILE A 42 -0.22 4.99 18.67
CA ILE A 42 0.53 4.17 17.71
C ILE A 42 -0.26 2.90 17.46
N TYR A 43 -0.50 2.58 16.19
CA TYR A 43 -1.09 1.31 15.81
C TYR A 43 -0.17 0.15 16.19
N LYS A 44 -0.69 -0.84 16.95
CA LYS A 44 0.05 -2.06 17.25
C LYS A 44 0.14 -2.91 15.98
N TYR A 45 1.36 -3.10 15.50
CA TYR A 45 1.62 -3.83 14.26
C TYR A 45 1.09 -5.27 14.32
N HIS A 46 0.31 -5.67 13.34
CA HIS A 46 -0.46 -6.92 13.39
C HIS A 46 0.42 -8.17 13.30
N TRP A 47 1.57 -8.11 12.63
CA TRP A 47 2.48 -9.26 12.50
C TRP A 47 3.43 -9.48 13.69
N ILE A 48 3.27 -8.73 14.78
CA ILE A 48 3.86 -9.09 16.08
C ILE A 48 3.23 -10.41 16.58
N ASP A 49 1.95 -10.63 16.27
CA ASP A 49 1.26 -11.89 16.54
C ASP A 49 1.66 -12.92 15.46
N GLU A 50 2.30 -14.00 15.91
CA GLU A 50 2.81 -15.04 15.01
C GLU A 50 1.69 -15.81 14.29
N LYS A 51 0.57 -16.06 14.98
CA LYS A 51 -0.58 -16.75 14.40
C LYS A 51 -1.18 -15.93 13.26
N ILE A 52 -1.33 -14.62 13.48
CA ILE A 52 -1.83 -13.70 12.43
C ILE A 52 -0.82 -13.65 11.27
N ARG A 53 0.47 -13.57 11.56
CA ARG A 53 1.53 -13.55 10.53
C ARG A 53 1.49 -14.79 9.66
N LEU A 54 1.32 -15.99 10.26
CA LEU A 54 1.26 -17.24 9.53
C LEU A 54 -0.01 -17.35 8.66
N GLN A 55 -1.17 -16.96 9.18
CA GLN A 55 -2.42 -16.90 8.42
C GLN A 55 -2.31 -15.98 7.22
N ASP A 56 -1.78 -14.77 7.43
CA ASP A 56 -1.58 -13.79 6.38
C ASP A 56 -0.58 -14.27 5.32
N PHE A 57 0.48 -14.99 5.72
CA PHE A 57 1.44 -15.59 4.79
C PHE A 57 0.77 -16.57 3.82
N PHE A 58 -0.06 -17.48 4.32
CA PHE A 58 -0.79 -18.41 3.46
C PHE A 58 -1.81 -17.70 2.56
N TYR A 59 -2.44 -16.64 3.06
CA TYR A 59 -3.36 -15.83 2.27
C TYR A 59 -2.61 -15.08 1.15
N ILE A 60 -1.48 -14.45 1.45
CA ILE A 60 -0.60 -13.78 0.47
C ILE A 60 -0.15 -14.75 -0.61
N LYS A 61 0.24 -15.97 -0.24
CA LYS A 61 0.62 -17.02 -1.20
C LYS A 61 -0.52 -17.36 -2.18
N LYS A 62 -1.76 -17.43 -1.67
CA LYS A 62 -2.95 -17.64 -2.55
C LYS A 62 -3.16 -16.46 -3.50
N ILE A 63 -3.01 -15.23 -3.00
CA ILE A 63 -3.08 -14.02 -3.85
C ILE A 63 -2.01 -14.07 -4.93
N TYR A 64 -0.76 -14.32 -4.57
CA TYR A 64 0.37 -14.42 -5.50
C TYR A 64 0.07 -15.39 -6.65
N ASN A 65 -0.33 -16.62 -6.34
CA ASN A 65 -0.64 -17.64 -7.34
C ASN A 65 -1.77 -17.22 -8.28
N ARG A 66 -2.82 -16.59 -7.75
CA ARG A 66 -3.94 -16.09 -8.56
C ARG A 66 -3.50 -14.96 -9.48
N VAL A 67 -2.75 -14.01 -8.96
CA VAL A 67 -2.27 -12.87 -9.75
C VAL A 67 -1.30 -13.32 -10.82
N LEU A 68 -0.34 -14.17 -10.48
CA LEU A 68 0.60 -14.74 -11.46
C LEU A 68 -0.15 -15.37 -12.64
N LYS A 69 -1.14 -16.22 -12.37
CA LYS A 69 -1.97 -16.83 -13.43
C LYS A 69 -2.68 -15.80 -14.30
N ASN A 70 -3.18 -14.71 -13.71
CA ASN A 70 -3.94 -13.70 -14.43
C ASN A 70 -3.06 -12.76 -15.28
N ILE A 71 -1.80 -12.53 -14.89
CA ILE A 71 -0.91 -11.64 -15.66
C ILE A 71 -0.18 -12.36 -16.80
N ILE A 72 -0.02 -13.69 -16.75
CA ILE A 72 0.69 -14.45 -17.78
C ILE A 72 0.15 -14.25 -19.19
N PRO A 73 -1.17 -14.29 -19.45
CA PRO A 73 -1.69 -14.01 -20.78
C PRO A 73 -1.32 -12.59 -21.29
N ILE A 74 -1.27 -11.62 -20.38
CA ILE A 74 -0.88 -10.23 -20.69
C ILE A 74 0.60 -10.18 -21.06
N LEU A 75 1.46 -10.80 -20.24
CA LEU A 75 2.91 -10.87 -20.47
C LEU A 75 3.24 -11.59 -21.78
N ASN A 76 2.57 -12.72 -22.05
CA ASN A 76 2.71 -13.47 -23.29
C ASN A 76 2.30 -12.61 -24.51
N LYS A 77 1.19 -11.89 -24.41
CA LYS A 77 0.73 -11.00 -25.47
C LYS A 77 1.73 -9.87 -25.71
N PHE A 78 2.24 -9.26 -24.63
CA PHE A 78 3.20 -8.15 -24.73
C PHE A 78 4.52 -8.56 -25.39
N ASN A 79 5.00 -9.78 -25.08
CA ASN A 79 6.25 -10.29 -25.61
C ASN A 79 6.08 -11.08 -26.93
N SER A 80 4.86 -11.16 -27.48
CA SER A 80 4.56 -11.93 -28.70
C SER A 80 5.01 -13.40 -28.63
N LYS A 81 5.01 -14.00 -27.43
CA LYS A 81 5.47 -15.37 -27.16
C LYS A 81 4.54 -16.07 -26.18
N LYS A 82 4.53 -17.43 -26.23
CA LYS A 82 3.71 -18.27 -25.34
C LYS A 82 4.61 -19.00 -24.35
N TYR A 83 5.07 -18.31 -23.34
CA TYR A 83 5.83 -18.95 -22.27
C TYR A 83 4.91 -19.59 -21.22
N LYS A 84 5.41 -20.68 -20.59
CA LYS A 84 4.73 -21.39 -19.49
C LYS A 84 4.76 -20.55 -18.19
N VAL A 85 3.88 -20.88 -17.25
CA VAL A 85 3.80 -20.24 -15.91
C VAL A 85 5.16 -20.16 -15.23
N ARG A 86 5.90 -21.29 -15.21
CA ARG A 86 7.21 -21.38 -14.55
C ARG A 86 8.24 -20.41 -15.10
N HIS A 87 8.22 -20.15 -16.39
CA HIS A 87 9.10 -19.18 -17.02
C HIS A 87 8.89 -17.77 -16.46
N TRP A 88 7.61 -17.33 -16.46
CA TRP A 88 7.28 -16.02 -15.92
C TRP A 88 7.50 -15.93 -14.41
N GLU A 89 7.21 -17.00 -13.68
CA GLU A 89 7.47 -17.07 -12.25
C GLU A 89 8.94 -16.78 -11.92
N LEU A 90 9.88 -17.36 -12.65
CA LEU A 90 11.32 -17.12 -12.45
C LEU A 90 11.72 -15.66 -12.71
N ILE A 91 11.12 -15.04 -13.73
CA ILE A 91 11.47 -13.66 -14.12
C ILE A 91 10.91 -12.63 -13.16
N ILE A 92 9.62 -12.77 -12.76
CA ILE A 92 8.93 -11.70 -12.03
C ILE A 92 8.73 -11.99 -10.55
N PHE A 93 9.25 -13.11 -10.03
CA PHE A 93 9.01 -13.54 -8.64
C PHE A 93 9.33 -12.46 -7.63
N TYR A 94 10.53 -11.92 -7.66
CA TYR A 94 10.96 -10.92 -6.68
C TYR A 94 10.13 -9.64 -6.74
N PHE A 95 9.84 -9.16 -7.94
CA PHE A 95 8.99 -7.99 -8.14
C PHE A 95 7.57 -8.27 -7.62
N LEU A 96 6.93 -9.32 -8.11
CA LEU A 96 5.53 -9.60 -7.84
C LEU A 96 5.28 -9.97 -6.37
N SER A 97 6.15 -10.80 -5.78
CA SER A 97 6.03 -11.19 -4.38
C SER A 97 6.20 -10.00 -3.44
N SER A 98 7.21 -9.15 -3.68
CA SER A 98 7.44 -7.95 -2.90
C SER A 98 6.30 -6.95 -3.03
N TYR A 99 5.81 -6.71 -4.26
CA TYR A 99 4.67 -5.82 -4.49
C TYR A 99 3.43 -6.27 -3.72
N ILE A 100 3.08 -7.56 -3.81
CA ILE A 100 1.91 -8.12 -3.11
C ILE A 100 2.09 -8.03 -1.60
N PHE A 101 3.24 -8.44 -1.08
CA PHE A 101 3.53 -8.47 0.34
C PHE A 101 3.41 -7.07 0.98
N PHE A 102 4.10 -6.09 0.43
CA PHE A 102 4.06 -4.73 0.98
C PHE A 102 2.71 -4.03 0.79
N SER A 103 2.03 -4.28 -0.34
CA SER A 103 0.68 -3.75 -0.56
C SER A 103 -0.33 -4.35 0.41
N PHE A 104 -0.26 -5.66 0.66
CA PHE A 104 -1.11 -6.35 1.63
C PHE A 104 -0.88 -5.84 3.05
N ASP A 105 0.37 -5.65 3.46
CA ASP A 105 0.71 -5.09 4.77
C ASP A 105 0.01 -3.73 4.99
N ARG A 106 0.13 -2.80 4.05
CA ARG A 106 -0.51 -1.49 4.13
C ARG A 106 -2.04 -1.58 4.13
N TRP A 107 -2.59 -2.45 3.30
CA TRP A 107 -4.03 -2.71 3.27
C TRP A 107 -4.55 -3.27 4.60
N LYS A 108 -3.86 -4.25 5.19
CA LYS A 108 -4.21 -4.84 6.48
C LYS A 108 -4.19 -3.82 7.62
N ILE A 109 -3.16 -2.98 7.67
CA ILE A 109 -3.06 -1.90 8.64
C ILE A 109 -4.26 -0.96 8.55
N ILE A 110 -4.59 -0.48 7.34
CA ILE A 110 -5.70 0.46 7.13
C ILE A 110 -7.02 -0.16 7.52
N ASN A 111 -7.29 -1.40 7.12
CA ASN A 111 -8.53 -2.09 7.47
C ASN A 111 -8.66 -2.34 8.97
N ASN A 112 -7.58 -2.71 9.65
CA ASN A 112 -7.60 -2.87 11.09
C ASN A 112 -7.85 -1.55 11.82
N ILE A 113 -7.28 -0.45 11.34
CA ILE A 113 -7.54 0.89 11.89
C ILE A 113 -9.01 1.28 11.64
N LYS A 114 -9.52 1.07 10.42
CA LYS A 114 -10.94 1.33 10.08
C LYS A 114 -11.91 0.56 10.99
N LYS A 115 -11.60 -0.71 11.30
CA LYS A 115 -12.43 -1.53 12.19
C LYS A 115 -12.39 -1.06 13.64
N ARG A 116 -11.25 -0.61 14.13
CA ARG A 116 -11.05 -0.28 15.56
C ARG A 116 -11.41 1.17 15.92
N TYR A 117 -11.28 2.10 14.99
CA TYR A 117 -11.36 3.51 15.26
C TYR A 117 -12.43 4.20 14.39
N LYS A 118 -13.10 5.19 14.96
CA LYS A 118 -13.95 6.09 14.17
C LYS A 118 -13.06 7.15 13.54
N LEU A 119 -12.78 7.00 12.25
CA LEU A 119 -11.98 7.95 11.50
C LEU A 119 -12.81 9.17 11.14
N ASN A 120 -12.25 10.38 11.36
CA ASN A 120 -12.87 11.62 10.95
C ASN A 120 -12.53 11.91 9.50
N GLN A 121 -11.25 12.14 9.24
CA GLN A 121 -10.72 12.50 7.94
C GLN A 121 -9.30 11.95 7.79
N VAL A 122 -8.98 11.49 6.60
CA VAL A 122 -7.67 10.95 6.26
C VAL A 122 -7.00 11.87 5.26
N GLU A 123 -5.74 12.21 5.51
CA GLU A 123 -4.93 12.91 4.53
C GLU A 123 -4.37 11.91 3.53
N ILE A 124 -4.50 12.23 2.23
CA ILE A 124 -3.88 11.47 1.16
C ILE A 124 -3.06 12.39 0.27
N PHE A 125 -2.15 11.78 -0.49
CA PHE A 125 -1.28 12.52 -1.39
C PHE A 125 -1.63 12.22 -2.84
N THR A 126 -1.53 13.26 -3.67
CA THR A 126 -1.63 13.12 -5.13
C THR A 126 -0.23 12.99 -5.71
N PHE A 127 -0.04 11.97 -6.54
CA PHE A 127 1.22 11.68 -7.23
C PHE A 127 1.03 11.79 -8.73
N GLU A 128 2.10 12.12 -9.43
CA GLU A 128 2.10 12.07 -10.90
C GLU A 128 1.92 10.62 -11.36
N LYS A 129 1.20 10.43 -12.46
CA LYS A 129 0.77 9.12 -12.97
C LYS A 129 1.88 8.09 -13.09
N ASN A 130 3.09 8.53 -13.46
CA ASN A 130 4.23 7.65 -13.73
C ASN A 130 5.30 7.70 -12.62
N SER A 131 5.03 8.37 -11.51
CA SER A 131 6.05 8.61 -10.47
C SER A 131 6.45 7.36 -9.67
N MET A 132 5.74 6.24 -9.86
CA MET A 132 5.97 4.94 -9.21
C MET A 132 6.38 3.85 -10.21
N VAL A 133 6.60 4.21 -11.48
CA VAL A 133 7.13 3.29 -12.49
C VAL A 133 8.64 3.20 -12.32
N THR A 134 9.16 1.99 -12.35
CA THR A 134 10.58 1.66 -12.25
C THR A 134 11.04 0.95 -13.52
N HIS A 135 12.31 1.04 -13.84
CA HIS A 135 12.87 0.41 -15.04
C HIS A 135 13.12 -1.08 -14.82
N ASP A 136 13.43 -1.47 -13.58
CA ASP A 136 13.76 -2.85 -13.24
C ASP A 136 13.31 -3.21 -11.81
N THR A 137 13.59 -4.45 -11.42
CA THR A 137 13.24 -4.98 -10.10
C THR A 137 14.07 -4.37 -8.98
N GLU A 138 15.33 -4.01 -9.22
CA GLU A 138 16.22 -3.43 -8.21
C GLU A 138 15.74 -2.02 -7.84
N GLU A 139 15.50 -1.17 -8.84
CA GLU A 139 14.93 0.17 -8.61
C GLU A 139 13.58 0.07 -7.87
N PHE A 140 12.76 -0.92 -8.20
CA PHE A 140 11.51 -1.17 -7.49
C PHE A 140 11.74 -1.53 -6.02
N LEU A 141 12.67 -2.43 -5.73
CA LEU A 141 12.98 -2.85 -4.35
C LEU A 141 13.52 -1.70 -3.50
N GLU A 142 14.24 -0.77 -4.10
CA GLU A 142 14.64 0.47 -3.42
C GLU A 142 13.45 1.42 -3.22
N LEU A 143 12.59 1.56 -4.23
CA LEU A 143 11.42 2.43 -4.16
C LEU A 143 10.45 2.01 -3.04
N ILE A 144 10.17 0.71 -2.87
CA ILE A 144 9.21 0.22 -1.86
C ILE A 144 9.67 0.44 -0.41
N LYS A 145 10.96 0.64 -0.18
CA LYS A 145 11.51 1.00 1.13
C LYS A 145 11.27 2.47 1.50
N THR A 146 10.87 3.29 0.53
CA THR A 146 10.73 4.74 0.72
C THR A 146 9.38 5.13 1.30
N ASP A 147 9.34 6.28 2.02
CA ASP A 147 8.09 6.90 2.45
C ASP A 147 7.22 7.30 1.24
N LYS A 148 7.84 7.62 0.10
CA LYS A 148 7.14 8.02 -1.13
C LYS A 148 6.23 6.90 -1.63
N TRP A 149 6.73 5.68 -1.70
CA TRP A 149 5.94 4.52 -2.10
C TRP A 149 4.85 4.19 -1.08
N SER A 150 5.18 4.22 0.21
CA SER A 150 4.21 4.00 1.28
C SER A 150 3.07 5.02 1.24
N ASP A 151 3.37 6.29 1.04
CA ASP A 151 2.37 7.35 0.92
C ASP A 151 1.47 7.14 -0.32
N TRP A 152 2.06 6.70 -1.43
CA TRP A 152 1.32 6.41 -2.66
C TRP A 152 0.36 5.23 -2.46
N ILE A 153 0.86 4.07 -2.04
CA ILE A 153 0.03 2.86 -1.91
C ILE A 153 -1.08 3.04 -0.86
N VAL A 154 -0.79 3.74 0.25
CA VAL A 154 -1.79 4.06 1.27
C VAL A 154 -2.86 4.99 0.69
N SER A 155 -2.49 5.99 -0.11
CA SER A 155 -3.45 6.89 -0.74
C SER A 155 -4.39 6.13 -1.69
N GLU A 156 -3.84 5.19 -2.49
CA GLU A 156 -4.66 4.34 -3.37
C GLU A 156 -5.60 3.42 -2.59
N ILE A 157 -5.13 2.83 -1.48
CA ILE A 157 -5.96 1.99 -0.61
C ILE A 157 -7.12 2.80 0.00
N ILE A 158 -6.86 4.04 0.42
CA ILE A 158 -7.88 4.92 1.01
C ILE A 158 -8.95 5.28 -0.02
N ARG A 159 -8.53 5.66 -1.25
CA ARG A 159 -9.46 5.94 -2.35
C ARG A 159 -10.32 4.72 -2.68
N PHE A 160 -9.69 3.55 -2.76
CA PHE A 160 -10.37 2.29 -3.03
C PHE A 160 -11.41 1.92 -1.97
N ASN A 161 -11.12 2.16 -0.69
CA ASN A 161 -12.02 1.89 0.43
C ASN A 161 -13.11 2.95 0.63
N ASN A 162 -13.19 3.98 -0.22
CA ASN A 162 -14.13 5.09 -0.13
C ASN A 162 -14.14 5.76 1.27
N LEU A 163 -12.98 5.87 1.90
CA LEU A 163 -12.84 6.58 3.16
C LEU A 163 -12.91 8.09 2.91
N LYS A 164 -13.47 8.85 3.85
CA LYS A 164 -13.44 10.33 3.80
C LYS A 164 -12.00 10.81 3.84
N PHE A 165 -11.57 11.56 2.86
CA PHE A 165 -10.20 12.07 2.76
C PHE A 165 -10.16 13.53 2.25
N PHE A 166 -9.02 14.18 2.47
CA PHE A 166 -8.63 15.41 1.79
C PHE A 166 -7.29 15.21 1.09
N GLU A 167 -7.13 15.84 -0.05
CA GLU A 167 -5.95 15.68 -0.89
C GLU A 167 -4.92 16.79 -0.61
N THR A 168 -3.67 16.38 -0.47
CA THR A 168 -2.53 17.28 -0.40
C THR A 168 -1.61 17.02 -1.59
N LYS A 169 -1.36 18.04 -2.41
CA LYS A 169 -0.43 17.91 -3.55
C LYS A 169 1.01 17.81 -3.03
N LYS A 170 1.72 16.74 -3.35
CA LYS A 170 3.17 16.68 -3.17
C LYS A 170 3.86 17.44 -4.31
N LYS A 171 4.83 18.31 -3.94
CA LYS A 171 5.67 19.02 -4.93
C LYS A 171 6.40 18.02 -5.83
N LYS A 172 6.42 18.33 -7.13
CA LYS A 172 7.08 17.57 -8.19
C LYS A 172 8.53 17.25 -7.85
N ILE A 173 8.90 15.98 -7.93
CA ILE A 173 10.30 15.59 -8.18
C ILE A 173 10.32 15.18 -9.65
N GLN A 174 10.98 16.01 -10.48
CA GLN A 174 11.12 15.74 -11.91
C GLN A 174 12.00 14.51 -12.10
N LYS A 175 11.42 13.40 -12.56
CA LYS A 175 12.11 12.38 -13.36
C LYS A 175 11.33 12.25 -14.66
N LYS A 176 11.98 12.46 -15.79
CA LYS A 176 11.44 12.21 -17.13
C LYS A 176 11.28 10.70 -17.31
N ILE A 177 10.07 10.20 -17.45
CA ILE A 177 9.77 8.81 -17.81
C ILE A 177 8.71 8.81 -18.93
N THR A 178 8.90 7.96 -19.91
CA THR A 178 8.13 7.81 -21.14
C THR A 178 6.70 7.34 -20.94
N LYS A 179 5.84 7.69 -21.89
CA LYS A 179 4.36 7.83 -21.74
C LYS A 179 3.48 6.56 -21.67
N ASN A 180 3.97 5.34 -21.90
CA ASN A 180 3.09 4.22 -22.32
C ASN A 180 2.81 3.07 -21.32
N GLU A 181 3.36 3.05 -20.10
CA GLU A 181 3.38 1.82 -19.28
C GLU A 181 2.36 1.73 -18.12
N ASN A 182 1.57 2.76 -17.86
CA ASN A 182 0.86 2.92 -16.57
C ASN A 182 -0.53 2.30 -16.42
N ILE A 183 -1.17 1.89 -17.49
CA ILE A 183 -2.55 1.38 -17.43
C ILE A 183 -2.61 0.01 -16.72
N TYR A 184 -1.52 -0.73 -16.74
CA TYR A 184 -1.48 -2.10 -16.23
C TYR A 184 -1.36 -2.19 -14.70
N ILE A 185 -0.59 -1.31 -14.05
CA ILE A 185 -0.39 -1.34 -12.59
C ILE A 185 -1.70 -1.04 -11.84
N LEU A 186 -2.47 -0.04 -12.30
CA LEU A 186 -3.77 0.29 -11.72
C LEU A 186 -4.82 -0.81 -11.97
N LYS A 187 -4.74 -1.53 -13.12
CA LYS A 187 -5.60 -2.69 -13.37
C LYS A 187 -5.24 -3.87 -12.46
N LEU A 188 -3.95 -4.12 -12.20
CA LEU A 188 -3.50 -5.14 -11.24
C LEU A 188 -4.07 -4.88 -9.84
N TYR A 189 -4.09 -3.64 -9.36
CA TYR A 189 -4.63 -3.31 -8.05
C TYR A 189 -6.10 -3.78 -7.87
N LYS A 190 -6.94 -3.65 -8.90
CA LYS A 190 -8.34 -4.12 -8.87
C LYS A 190 -8.47 -5.64 -8.72
N TYR A 191 -7.46 -6.41 -9.15
CA TYR A 191 -7.43 -7.87 -8.96
C TYR A 191 -6.94 -8.28 -7.57
N PHE A 192 -6.13 -7.47 -6.90
CA PHE A 192 -5.58 -7.77 -5.58
C PHE A 192 -6.60 -7.61 -4.46
N PHE A 193 -7.48 -6.62 -4.57
CA PHE A 193 -8.38 -6.21 -3.49
C PHE A 193 -9.82 -6.14 -3.99
N PRO A 194 -10.58 -7.25 -3.95
CA PRO A 194 -11.99 -7.24 -4.34
C PRO A 194 -12.78 -6.31 -3.40
N ARG A 195 -13.72 -5.56 -3.97
CA ARG A 195 -14.57 -4.59 -3.26
C ARG A 195 -15.48 -5.21 -2.18
N ASN A 196 -15.75 -6.51 -2.24
CA ASN A 196 -16.67 -7.21 -1.35
C ASN A 196 -15.90 -8.08 -0.36
N GLU A 197 -15.65 -7.55 0.85
CA GLU A 197 -15.14 -8.33 1.99
C GLU A 197 -16.14 -9.41 2.49
N ASN A 198 -17.41 -9.36 2.06
CA ASN A 198 -18.47 -10.26 2.56
C ASN A 198 -18.59 -11.60 1.81
N LYS A 199 -17.71 -11.91 0.86
CA LYS A 199 -17.74 -13.17 0.07
C LYS A 199 -16.49 -14.03 0.15
N ILE A 200 -15.61 -13.79 1.11
CA ILE A 200 -14.39 -14.60 1.29
C ILE A 200 -14.34 -15.08 2.75
N PHE A 201 -15.35 -15.85 3.13
CA PHE A 201 -15.30 -16.83 4.22
C PHE A 201 -16.13 -18.02 3.80
#